data_bfb736e1ed590d01b7379556ac22979a
#
_entry.id   bfb736e1ed590d01b7379556ac22979a
#
_cell.length_a   1.000
_cell.length_b   1.000
_cell.length_c   1.000
_cell.angle_alpha   90.00
_cell.angle_beta   90.00
_cell.angle_gamma   90.00
#
_symmetry.space_group_name_H-M   'P 1'
#
loop_
_entity.id
_entity.type
_entity.pdbx_description
1 polymer ?
#
loop_
_entity_poly.entity_id
_entity_poly.type
_entity_poly.pdbx_seq_one_letter_code
_entity_poly.pdbx_strand_id
1 'polypeptide(L)'
;DATYWMNVDQYIGGIEHAILHLLYSRFFARAMSKTGHLPSQAIEPFNALFTQGMVTHEIYTTKDAHGRPVYHLPEDVQDGKLADGTSVTVIPSAKMSKSKKNVVDPVSIIQAFGADTARWFVMSDSPPERDVEWTASGAEAAFKHLNRVWRIADDITQGDHKDTGEDANLHRACARVIVDVTAGIEGFAFNKAIAKLYELTNALQKSKASTQAKRATMLVMAQLMQPMVPHLAEEVWAMLGGQGLVTSAAWPKADPTLLVADTVVLPIQINGKRRAEITV
;
A
#
# COMPACT_ATOMS: atom_id res chain seq x y z
N ASP A 1 9.25 -1.52 -33.67
CA ASP A 1 8.60 -1.11 -32.39
C ASP A 1 8.11 -2.33 -31.59
N ALA A 2 7.34 -3.25 -32.23
CA ALA A 2 6.83 -4.43 -31.53
C ALA A 2 7.95 -5.31 -30.93
N THR A 3 9.07 -5.49 -31.63
CA THR A 3 10.21 -6.27 -31.15
C THR A 3 10.86 -5.67 -29.90
N TYR A 4 10.76 -4.35 -29.72
CA TYR A 4 11.31 -3.64 -28.56
C TYR A 4 10.33 -3.64 -27.38
N TRP A 5 9.03 -3.39 -27.63
CA TRP A 5 8.03 -3.19 -26.58
C TRP A 5 7.31 -4.46 -26.13
N MET A 6 7.32 -5.51 -26.95
CA MET A 6 6.74 -6.80 -26.62
C MET A 6 7.85 -7.79 -26.17
N ASN A 7 7.64 -8.68 -25.24
CA ASN A 7 6.41 -8.93 -24.51
C ASN A 7 6.29 -7.98 -23.33
N VAL A 8 5.04 -7.75 -22.87
CA VAL A 8 4.79 -6.98 -21.64
C VAL A 8 5.28 -7.78 -20.43
N ASP A 9 6.07 -7.18 -19.57
CA ASP A 9 6.73 -7.85 -18.46
C ASP A 9 5.73 -8.36 -17.42
N GLN A 10 4.74 -7.52 -17.07
CA GLN A 10 3.77 -7.83 -16.05
C GLN A 10 2.36 -7.36 -16.44
N TYR A 11 1.40 -8.28 -16.43
CA TYR A 11 -0.02 -8.01 -16.59
C TYR A 11 -0.70 -8.07 -15.22
N ILE A 12 -1.35 -6.96 -14.82
CA ILE A 12 -2.04 -6.85 -13.54
C ILE A 12 -3.49 -6.49 -13.80
N GLY A 13 -4.42 -7.22 -13.19
CA GLY A 13 -5.85 -6.96 -13.32
C GLY A 13 -6.68 -7.81 -12.37
N GLY A 14 -8.00 -7.54 -12.30
CA GLY A 14 -8.93 -8.37 -11.57
C GLY A 14 -8.99 -9.78 -12.17
N ILE A 15 -9.42 -10.75 -11.35
CA ILE A 15 -9.47 -12.17 -11.74
C ILE A 15 -10.33 -12.41 -13.00
N GLU A 16 -11.35 -11.58 -13.24
CA GLU A 16 -12.18 -11.64 -14.45
C GLU A 16 -11.38 -11.46 -15.74
N HIS A 17 -10.29 -10.67 -15.68
CA HIS A 17 -9.44 -10.40 -16.83
C HIS A 17 -8.46 -11.52 -17.15
N ALA A 18 -8.25 -12.44 -16.22
CA ALA A 18 -7.50 -13.68 -16.49
C ALA A 18 -8.21 -14.55 -17.56
N ILE A 19 -9.52 -14.41 -17.71
CA ILE A 19 -10.31 -15.11 -18.75
C ILE A 19 -10.65 -14.14 -19.88
N LEU A 20 -11.24 -12.97 -19.60
CA LEU A 20 -11.75 -12.07 -20.64
C LEU A 20 -10.64 -11.40 -21.45
N HIS A 21 -9.96 -10.45 -20.88
CA HIS A 21 -8.95 -9.65 -21.60
C HIS A 21 -7.73 -10.48 -22.00
N LEU A 22 -7.25 -11.38 -21.15
CA LEU A 22 -6.13 -12.26 -21.47
C LEU A 22 -6.43 -13.12 -22.71
N LEU A 23 -7.65 -13.68 -22.80
CA LEU A 23 -8.04 -14.49 -23.95
C LEU A 23 -8.07 -13.66 -25.24
N TYR A 24 -8.66 -12.46 -25.19
CA TYR A 24 -8.66 -11.56 -26.36
C TYR A 24 -7.25 -11.14 -26.77
N SER A 25 -6.41 -10.76 -25.83
CA SER A 25 -5.02 -10.35 -26.09
C SER A 25 -4.23 -11.45 -26.79
N ARG A 26 -4.35 -12.69 -26.32
CA ARG A 26 -3.69 -13.86 -26.91
C ARG A 26 -4.25 -14.18 -28.30
N PHE A 27 -5.56 -14.07 -28.50
CA PHE A 27 -6.16 -14.24 -29.80
C PHE A 27 -5.63 -13.23 -30.82
N PHE A 28 -5.64 -11.94 -30.47
CA PHE A 28 -5.14 -10.86 -31.32
C PHE A 28 -3.65 -11.02 -31.62
N ALA A 29 -2.82 -11.27 -30.59
CA ALA A 29 -1.38 -11.47 -30.78
C ALA A 29 -1.08 -12.61 -31.77
N ARG A 30 -1.81 -13.73 -31.67
CA ARG A 30 -1.68 -14.85 -32.58
C ARG A 30 -2.15 -14.52 -34.00
N ALA A 31 -3.28 -13.84 -34.14
CA ALA A 31 -3.80 -13.40 -35.43
C ALA A 31 -2.83 -12.44 -36.12
N MET A 32 -2.34 -11.43 -35.40
CA MET A 32 -1.40 -10.44 -35.91
C MET A 32 -0.03 -11.08 -36.28
N SER A 33 0.44 -12.03 -35.49
CA SER A 33 1.66 -12.78 -35.82
C SER A 33 1.46 -13.61 -37.11
N LYS A 34 0.32 -14.27 -37.23
CA LYS A 34 0.02 -15.09 -38.42
C LYS A 34 -0.14 -14.25 -39.70
N THR A 35 -0.56 -13.00 -39.58
CA THR A 35 -0.69 -12.06 -40.72
C THR A 35 0.58 -11.21 -40.94
N GLY A 36 1.67 -11.47 -40.21
CA GLY A 36 2.96 -10.77 -40.36
C GLY A 36 3.04 -9.38 -39.70
N HIS A 37 2.07 -9.00 -38.86
CA HIS A 37 2.02 -7.70 -38.17
C HIS A 37 2.76 -7.70 -36.84
N LEU A 38 2.94 -8.88 -36.20
CA LEU A 38 3.73 -9.06 -34.98
C LEU A 38 4.80 -10.13 -35.18
N PRO A 39 5.97 -10.00 -34.55
CA PRO A 39 6.98 -11.04 -34.57
C PRO A 39 6.51 -12.28 -33.79
N SER A 40 7.04 -13.45 -34.15
CA SER A 40 6.63 -14.73 -33.54
C SER A 40 6.84 -14.82 -32.04
N GLN A 41 7.82 -14.10 -31.51
CA GLN A 41 8.07 -14.00 -30.06
C GLN A 41 6.94 -13.29 -29.27
N ALA A 42 6.12 -12.49 -29.93
CA ALA A 42 5.02 -11.77 -29.32
C ALA A 42 3.67 -12.53 -29.34
N ILE A 43 3.66 -13.81 -29.70
CA ILE A 43 2.45 -14.67 -29.71
C ILE A 43 1.82 -14.79 -28.33
N GLU A 44 2.63 -14.84 -27.28
CA GLU A 44 2.20 -14.69 -25.90
C GLU A 44 2.53 -13.27 -25.46
N PRO A 45 1.54 -12.37 -25.34
CA PRO A 45 1.77 -10.94 -25.17
C PRO A 45 2.30 -10.55 -23.77
N PHE A 46 2.15 -11.41 -22.78
CA PHE A 46 2.52 -11.14 -21.37
C PHE A 46 3.48 -12.22 -20.86
N ASN A 47 4.54 -11.79 -20.17
CA ASN A 47 5.51 -12.69 -19.54
C ASN A 47 4.99 -13.23 -18.20
N ALA A 48 4.26 -12.40 -17.45
CA ALA A 48 3.69 -12.77 -16.17
C ALA A 48 2.29 -12.17 -15.99
N LEU A 49 1.45 -12.89 -15.23
CA LEU A 49 0.10 -12.48 -14.84
C LEU A 49 0.03 -12.40 -13.34
N PHE A 50 -0.49 -11.29 -12.83
CA PHE A 50 -0.85 -11.11 -11.43
C PHE A 50 -2.34 -10.75 -11.33
N THR A 51 -3.13 -11.58 -10.64
CA THR A 51 -4.55 -11.32 -10.41
C THR A 51 -4.76 -10.66 -9.06
N GLN A 52 -5.31 -9.46 -9.06
CA GLN A 52 -5.64 -8.71 -7.85
C GLN A 52 -7.05 -9.02 -7.37
N GLY A 53 -7.25 -8.93 -6.04
CA GLY A 53 -8.56 -8.95 -5.42
C GLY A 53 -9.39 -7.71 -5.75
N MET A 54 -10.64 -7.71 -5.34
CA MET A 54 -11.57 -6.61 -5.57
C MET A 54 -11.64 -5.70 -4.35
N VAL A 55 -11.97 -4.43 -4.57
CA VAL A 55 -12.42 -3.56 -3.50
C VAL A 55 -13.92 -3.81 -3.29
N THR A 56 -14.28 -4.20 -2.07
CA THR A 56 -15.64 -4.52 -1.66
C THR A 56 -16.18 -3.46 -0.71
N HIS A 57 -17.49 -3.40 -0.54
CA HIS A 57 -18.16 -2.53 0.43
C HIS A 57 -19.46 -3.17 0.91
N GLU A 58 -19.93 -2.76 2.08
CA GLU A 58 -21.22 -3.17 2.62
C GLU A 58 -22.35 -2.78 1.69
N ILE A 59 -23.46 -3.56 1.74
CA ILE A 59 -24.71 -3.24 1.07
C ILE A 59 -25.78 -2.97 2.13
N TYR A 60 -26.45 -1.85 1.99
CA TYR A 60 -27.55 -1.44 2.88
C TYR A 60 -28.89 -1.70 2.22
N THR A 61 -29.76 -2.47 2.87
CA THR A 61 -31.05 -2.87 2.29
C THR A 61 -32.20 -2.67 3.26
N THR A 62 -33.37 -2.34 2.71
CA THR A 62 -34.70 -2.50 3.34
C THR A 62 -35.54 -3.42 2.48
N LYS A 63 -36.77 -3.69 2.87
CA LYS A 63 -37.75 -4.44 2.07
C LYS A 63 -38.90 -3.52 1.67
N ASP A 64 -39.35 -3.63 0.41
CA ASP A 64 -40.58 -2.97 -0.05
C ASP A 64 -41.83 -3.68 0.49
N ALA A 65 -43.03 -3.15 0.17
CA ALA A 65 -44.31 -3.71 0.56
C ALA A 65 -44.51 -5.17 0.06
N HIS A 66 -43.77 -5.60 -0.94
CA HIS A 66 -43.81 -6.94 -1.52
C HIS A 66 -42.69 -7.84 -1.03
N GLY A 67 -41.87 -7.38 -0.05
CA GLY A 67 -40.76 -8.12 0.51
C GLY A 67 -39.49 -8.14 -0.35
N ARG A 68 -39.42 -7.34 -1.44
CA ARG A 68 -38.25 -7.27 -2.32
C ARG A 68 -37.22 -6.31 -1.75
N PRO A 69 -35.87 -6.58 -1.94
CA PRO A 69 -34.85 -5.72 -1.44
C PRO A 69 -34.81 -4.35 -2.15
N VAL A 70 -34.75 -3.29 -1.37
CA VAL A 70 -34.48 -1.92 -1.78
C VAL A 70 -33.12 -1.54 -1.31
N TYR A 71 -32.23 -1.10 -2.22
CA TYR A 71 -30.84 -0.75 -1.93
C TYR A 71 -30.71 0.74 -1.64
N HIS A 72 -29.87 1.09 -0.66
CA HIS A 72 -29.60 2.46 -0.21
C HIS A 72 -28.13 2.80 -0.38
N LEU A 73 -27.83 4.08 -0.63
CA LEU A 73 -26.44 4.56 -0.68
C LEU A 73 -25.84 4.59 0.73
N PRO A 74 -24.54 4.38 0.89
CA PRO A 74 -23.88 4.49 2.20
C PRO A 74 -24.10 5.84 2.88
N GLU A 75 -24.15 6.92 2.10
CA GLU A 75 -24.39 8.30 2.56
C GLU A 75 -25.80 8.55 3.10
N ASP A 76 -26.76 7.73 2.71
CA ASP A 76 -28.16 7.80 3.19
C ASP A 76 -28.35 7.11 4.55
N VAL A 77 -27.33 6.38 5.04
CA VAL A 77 -27.41 5.56 6.25
C VAL A 77 -26.55 6.13 7.36
N GLN A 78 -27.17 6.46 8.50
CA GLN A 78 -26.49 6.87 9.72
C GLN A 78 -26.88 5.94 10.87
N ASP A 79 -25.89 5.39 11.56
CA ASP A 79 -26.09 4.46 12.68
C ASP A 79 -27.06 3.30 12.37
N GLY A 80 -26.98 2.77 11.14
CA GLY A 80 -27.81 1.67 10.69
C GLY A 80 -29.27 2.03 10.38
N LYS A 81 -29.56 3.33 10.17
CA LYS A 81 -30.93 3.85 9.89
C LYS A 81 -30.89 4.85 8.74
N LEU A 82 -32.02 4.92 8.04
CA LEU A 82 -32.33 5.99 7.08
C LEU A 82 -32.84 7.25 7.81
N ALA A 83 -32.91 8.37 7.09
CA ALA A 83 -33.33 9.65 7.64
C ALA A 83 -34.75 9.62 8.25
N ASP A 84 -35.61 8.71 7.79
CA ASP A 84 -36.96 8.49 8.32
C ASP A 84 -37.02 7.58 9.55
N GLY A 85 -35.87 7.12 10.04
CA GLY A 85 -35.71 6.21 11.19
C GLY A 85 -35.84 4.72 10.84
N THR A 86 -36.06 4.36 9.57
CA THR A 86 -36.12 2.96 9.13
C THR A 86 -34.80 2.27 9.31
N SER A 87 -34.77 1.15 10.03
CA SER A 87 -33.54 0.34 10.19
C SER A 87 -33.21 -0.38 8.91
N VAL A 88 -31.93 -0.34 8.52
CA VAL A 88 -31.40 -1.07 7.35
C VAL A 88 -30.80 -2.41 7.75
N THR A 89 -30.90 -3.39 6.86
CA THR A 89 -30.13 -4.63 6.97
C THR A 89 -28.82 -4.46 6.25
N VAL A 90 -27.71 -4.73 6.94
CA VAL A 90 -26.36 -4.66 6.39
C VAL A 90 -25.94 -6.03 5.85
N ILE A 91 -25.53 -6.09 4.60
CA ILE A 91 -24.86 -7.27 4.01
C ILE A 91 -23.38 -6.93 3.94
N PRO A 92 -22.53 -7.63 4.72
CA PRO A 92 -21.12 -7.30 4.80
C PRO A 92 -20.39 -7.67 3.51
N SER A 93 -19.33 -6.92 3.22
CA SER A 93 -18.32 -7.16 2.20
C SER A 93 -18.80 -7.80 0.89
N ALA A 94 -19.32 -6.96 -0.02
CA ALA A 94 -19.78 -7.41 -1.33
C ALA A 94 -19.12 -6.60 -2.46
N LYS A 95 -18.96 -7.24 -3.62
CA LYS A 95 -18.49 -6.55 -4.83
C LYS A 95 -19.30 -5.28 -5.08
N MET A 96 -18.61 -4.16 -5.29
CA MET A 96 -19.25 -2.88 -5.59
C MET A 96 -20.03 -2.94 -6.90
N SER A 97 -21.27 -2.45 -6.86
CA SER A 97 -22.19 -2.44 -8.00
C SER A 97 -23.11 -1.24 -7.94
N LYS A 98 -23.27 -0.55 -9.06
CA LYS A 98 -24.22 0.57 -9.19
C LYS A 98 -25.65 0.13 -8.89
N SER A 99 -26.06 -1.08 -9.28
CA SER A 99 -27.40 -1.63 -9.04
C SER A 99 -27.68 -1.91 -7.55
N LYS A 100 -26.64 -2.19 -6.77
CA LYS A 100 -26.73 -2.41 -5.32
C LYS A 100 -26.40 -1.15 -4.50
N LYS A 101 -26.09 -0.06 -5.17
CA LYS A 101 -25.77 1.24 -4.55
C LYS A 101 -24.64 1.21 -3.49
N ASN A 102 -23.74 0.25 -3.58
CA ASN A 102 -22.61 0.11 -2.66
C ASN A 102 -21.27 0.56 -3.27
N VAL A 103 -21.32 1.47 -4.24
CA VAL A 103 -20.13 2.06 -4.85
C VAL A 103 -19.67 3.22 -3.99
N VAL A 104 -18.39 3.22 -3.62
CA VAL A 104 -17.72 4.36 -2.98
C VAL A 104 -17.14 5.22 -4.08
N ASP A 105 -17.48 6.52 -4.09
CA ASP A 105 -16.95 7.47 -5.07
C ASP A 105 -15.51 7.84 -4.73
N PRO A 106 -14.53 7.52 -5.61
CA PRO A 106 -13.14 7.91 -5.38
C PRO A 106 -12.93 9.42 -5.24
N VAL A 107 -13.75 10.23 -5.91
CA VAL A 107 -13.62 11.70 -5.86
C VAL A 107 -13.89 12.22 -4.46
N SER A 108 -14.94 11.74 -3.79
CA SER A 108 -15.26 12.13 -2.41
C SER A 108 -14.16 11.73 -1.42
N ILE A 109 -13.57 10.55 -1.61
CA ILE A 109 -12.44 10.08 -0.79
C ILE A 109 -11.21 10.94 -1.00
N ILE A 110 -10.87 11.25 -2.26
CA ILE A 110 -9.72 12.11 -2.58
C ILE A 110 -9.91 13.52 -2.02
N GLN A 111 -11.13 14.06 -2.05
CA GLN A 111 -11.43 15.38 -1.47
C GLN A 111 -11.34 15.37 0.06
N ALA A 112 -11.78 14.30 0.71
CA ALA A 112 -11.78 14.21 2.17
C ALA A 112 -10.39 13.88 2.76
N PHE A 113 -9.64 12.98 2.13
CA PHE A 113 -8.44 12.37 2.69
C PHE A 113 -7.19 12.50 1.81
N GLY A 114 -7.33 12.88 0.54
CA GLY A 114 -6.25 12.90 -0.43
C GLY A 114 -6.01 11.55 -1.12
N ALA A 115 -5.43 11.59 -2.31
CA ALA A 115 -5.16 10.41 -3.12
C ALA A 115 -4.17 9.44 -2.44
N ASP A 116 -3.15 9.96 -1.77
CA ASP A 116 -2.14 9.15 -1.07
C ASP A 116 -2.75 8.30 0.04
N THR A 117 -3.75 8.83 0.75
CA THR A 117 -4.47 8.07 1.79
C THR A 117 -5.23 6.89 1.20
N ALA A 118 -5.94 7.09 0.09
CA ALA A 118 -6.65 6.02 -0.60
C ALA A 118 -5.68 4.92 -1.08
N ARG A 119 -4.56 5.31 -1.69
CA ARG A 119 -3.51 4.39 -2.14
C ARG A 119 -2.91 3.60 -0.97
N TRP A 120 -2.53 4.31 0.10
CA TRP A 120 -1.95 3.70 1.29
C TRP A 120 -2.90 2.68 1.93
N PHE A 121 -4.18 3.05 2.10
CA PHE A 121 -5.18 2.16 2.67
C PHE A 121 -5.30 0.86 1.86
N VAL A 122 -5.55 0.96 0.55
CA VAL A 122 -5.75 -0.21 -0.32
C VAL A 122 -4.54 -1.14 -0.30
N MET A 123 -3.31 -0.59 -0.30
CA MET A 123 -2.10 -1.40 -0.30
C MET A 123 -1.71 -1.95 1.08
N SER A 124 -2.19 -1.35 2.18
CA SER A 124 -1.81 -1.74 3.54
C SER A 124 -2.69 -2.81 4.15
N ASP A 125 -3.96 -2.89 3.72
CA ASP A 125 -4.98 -3.71 4.40
C ASP A 125 -4.71 -5.20 4.25
N SER A 126 -4.53 -5.66 3.02
CA SER A 126 -4.45 -7.09 2.69
C SER A 126 -3.40 -7.35 1.62
N PRO A 127 -2.94 -8.62 1.48
CA PRO A 127 -2.20 -9.01 0.29
C PRO A 127 -3.01 -8.67 -0.97
N PRO A 128 -2.37 -8.18 -2.06
CA PRO A 128 -3.09 -7.66 -3.22
C PRO A 128 -3.93 -8.69 -3.98
N GLU A 129 -3.74 -9.99 -3.74
CA GLU A 129 -4.57 -11.07 -4.29
C GLU A 129 -5.91 -11.23 -3.58
N ARG A 130 -6.06 -10.65 -2.39
CA ARG A 130 -7.28 -10.73 -1.58
C ARG A 130 -8.17 -9.51 -1.80
N ASP A 131 -9.46 -9.72 -1.59
CA ASP A 131 -10.40 -8.62 -1.56
C ASP A 131 -10.10 -7.68 -0.37
N VAL A 132 -10.28 -6.38 -0.61
CA VAL A 132 -10.13 -5.32 0.39
C VAL A 132 -11.50 -4.71 0.65
N GLU A 133 -11.95 -4.74 1.88
CA GLU A 133 -13.18 -4.05 2.25
C GLU A 133 -12.90 -2.57 2.53
N TRP A 134 -13.56 -1.69 1.77
CA TRP A 134 -13.45 -0.26 2.01
C TRP A 134 -14.16 0.11 3.30
N THR A 135 -13.42 0.69 4.26
CA THR A 135 -13.98 1.20 5.52
C THR A 135 -13.52 2.63 5.78
N ALA A 136 -14.43 3.46 6.28
CA ALA A 136 -14.09 4.85 6.65
C ALA A 136 -13.02 4.90 7.75
N SER A 137 -13.10 4.01 8.74
CA SER A 137 -12.12 3.92 9.83
C SER A 137 -10.72 3.55 9.36
N GLY A 138 -10.62 2.68 8.35
CA GLY A 138 -9.34 2.31 7.72
C GLY A 138 -8.71 3.49 6.97
N ALA A 139 -9.51 4.24 6.23
CA ALA A 139 -9.07 5.46 5.55
C ALA A 139 -8.60 6.53 6.56
N GLU A 140 -9.34 6.73 7.65
CA GLU A 140 -8.91 7.64 8.72
C GLU A 140 -7.60 7.21 9.40
N ALA A 141 -7.41 5.91 9.65
CA ALA A 141 -6.18 5.39 10.23
C ALA A 141 -4.98 5.64 9.30
N ALA A 142 -5.15 5.40 7.99
CA ALA A 142 -4.15 5.72 6.98
C ALA A 142 -3.83 7.22 6.95
N PHE A 143 -4.84 8.08 6.92
CA PHE A 143 -4.68 9.53 6.95
C PHE A 143 -3.93 10.03 8.20
N LYS A 144 -4.28 9.52 9.38
CA LYS A 144 -3.58 9.83 10.63
C LYS A 144 -2.11 9.41 10.58
N HIS A 145 -1.80 8.27 9.97
CA HIS A 145 -0.42 7.83 9.81
C HIS A 145 0.37 8.75 8.88
N LEU A 146 -0.16 9.09 7.70
CA LEU A 146 0.53 9.96 6.76
C LEU A 146 0.76 11.37 7.34
N ASN A 147 -0.20 11.91 8.09
CA ASN A 147 -0.02 13.14 8.85
C ASN A 147 1.07 13.01 9.94
N ARG A 148 1.20 11.84 10.56
CA ARG A 148 2.29 11.58 11.52
C ARG A 148 3.65 11.61 10.84
N VAL A 149 3.77 11.01 9.65
CA VAL A 149 5.01 11.06 8.86
C VAL A 149 5.39 12.50 8.54
N TRP A 150 4.41 13.31 8.08
CA TRP A 150 4.62 14.72 7.81
C TRP A 150 5.15 15.48 9.05
N ARG A 151 4.50 15.31 10.21
CA ARG A 151 4.92 15.97 11.46
C ARG A 151 6.33 15.58 11.88
N ILE A 152 6.71 14.30 11.74
CA ILE A 152 8.08 13.87 12.06
C ILE A 152 9.08 14.55 11.12
N ALA A 153 8.77 14.71 9.83
CA ALA A 153 9.63 15.41 8.89
C ALA A 153 9.77 16.90 9.26
N ASP A 154 8.68 17.55 9.62
CA ASP A 154 8.67 18.94 10.09
C ASP A 154 9.48 19.11 11.37
N ASP A 155 9.27 18.26 12.36
CA ASP A 155 10.05 18.25 13.61
C ASP A 155 11.57 18.10 13.36
N ILE A 156 11.95 17.30 12.38
CA ILE A 156 13.36 17.12 11.98
C ILE A 156 13.94 18.43 11.39
N THR A 157 13.14 19.20 10.64
CA THR A 157 13.61 20.49 10.09
C THR A 157 13.81 21.55 11.15
N GLN A 158 13.02 21.51 12.22
CA GLN A 158 13.04 22.47 13.32
C GLN A 158 14.00 22.07 14.44
N GLY A 159 14.39 20.79 14.52
CA GLY A 159 15.17 20.24 15.62
C GLY A 159 16.68 20.42 15.46
N ASP A 160 17.35 20.59 16.60
CA ASP A 160 18.82 20.52 16.72
C ASP A 160 19.15 19.47 17.79
N HIS A 161 18.98 18.19 17.45
CA HIS A 161 19.26 17.08 18.35
C HIS A 161 20.67 16.56 18.11
N LYS A 162 21.46 16.47 19.18
CA LYS A 162 22.79 15.85 19.17
C LYS A 162 22.65 14.34 19.33
N ASP A 163 23.60 13.59 18.77
CA ASP A 163 23.67 12.15 18.98
C ASP A 163 23.80 11.79 20.46
N THR A 164 22.94 10.90 20.93
CA THR A 164 22.97 10.35 22.29
C THR A 164 23.47 8.91 22.31
N GLY A 165 24.12 8.45 21.23
CA GLY A 165 24.57 7.07 21.02
C GLY A 165 23.54 6.20 20.28
N GLU A 166 22.45 6.79 19.78
CA GLU A 166 21.38 6.06 19.09
C GLU A 166 21.48 6.10 17.56
N ASP A 167 22.36 6.90 16.97
CA ASP A 167 22.50 7.05 15.52
C ASP A 167 22.74 5.71 14.84
N ALA A 168 23.63 4.88 15.36
CA ALA A 168 23.92 3.56 14.81
C ALA A 168 22.68 2.63 14.85
N ASN A 169 21.87 2.70 15.91
CA ASN A 169 20.64 1.90 16.04
C ASN A 169 19.61 2.30 14.99
N LEU A 170 19.44 3.60 14.78
CA LEU A 170 18.50 4.12 13.78
C LEU A 170 18.96 3.76 12.35
N HIS A 171 20.26 3.85 12.05
CA HIS A 171 20.81 3.45 10.76
C HIS A 171 20.63 1.94 10.50
N ARG A 172 20.85 1.07 11.52
CA ARG A 172 20.58 -0.37 11.38
C ARG A 172 19.11 -0.66 11.13
N ALA A 173 18.20 0.02 11.86
CA ALA A 173 16.77 -0.11 11.62
C ALA A 173 16.40 0.30 10.18
N CYS A 174 16.92 1.42 9.70
CA CYS A 174 16.73 1.90 8.33
C CYS A 174 17.25 0.88 7.29
N ALA A 175 18.46 0.35 7.47
CA ALA A 175 19.06 -0.63 6.55
C ALA A 175 18.19 -1.90 6.44
N ARG A 176 17.66 -2.41 7.55
CA ARG A 176 16.75 -3.57 7.54
C ARG A 176 15.45 -3.26 6.78
N VAL A 177 14.88 -2.07 7.01
CA VAL A 177 13.65 -1.66 6.33
C VAL A 177 13.86 -1.48 4.83
N ILE A 178 15.01 -1.00 4.36
CA ILE A 178 15.34 -0.96 2.92
C ILE A 178 15.23 -2.36 2.32
N VAL A 179 15.83 -3.37 2.95
CA VAL A 179 15.80 -4.76 2.46
C VAL A 179 14.37 -5.31 2.45
N ASP A 180 13.66 -5.16 3.58
CA ASP A 180 12.32 -5.72 3.75
C ASP A 180 11.30 -5.07 2.79
N VAL A 181 11.37 -3.75 2.61
CA VAL A 181 10.47 -3.01 1.69
C VAL A 181 10.79 -3.36 0.25
N THR A 182 12.07 -3.43 -0.12
CA THR A 182 12.48 -3.84 -1.47
C THR A 182 11.93 -5.22 -1.81
N ALA A 183 12.19 -6.22 -0.95
CA ALA A 183 11.67 -7.58 -1.13
C ALA A 183 10.13 -7.62 -1.15
N GLY A 184 9.48 -6.80 -0.31
CA GLY A 184 8.02 -6.69 -0.28
C GLY A 184 7.43 -6.14 -1.58
N ILE A 185 8.05 -5.12 -2.18
CA ILE A 185 7.61 -4.55 -3.46
C ILE A 185 7.87 -5.53 -4.61
N GLU A 186 9.07 -6.09 -4.71
CA GLU A 186 9.43 -7.07 -5.75
C GLU A 186 8.55 -8.32 -5.71
N GLY A 187 8.15 -8.75 -4.51
CA GLY A 187 7.29 -9.91 -4.29
C GLY A 187 5.78 -9.60 -4.25
N PHE A 188 5.34 -8.39 -4.62
CA PHE A 188 3.94 -7.94 -4.53
C PHE A 188 3.32 -8.08 -3.13
N ALA A 189 4.13 -8.09 -2.07
CA ALA A 189 3.69 -8.13 -0.68
C ALA A 189 3.62 -6.72 -0.08
N PHE A 190 2.84 -5.83 -0.70
CA PHE A 190 2.81 -4.40 -0.36
C PHE A 190 2.39 -4.15 1.09
N ASN A 191 1.44 -4.91 1.62
CA ASN A 191 1.03 -4.81 3.02
C ASN A 191 2.18 -5.11 4.00
N LYS A 192 3.07 -6.05 3.67
CA LYS A 192 4.27 -6.34 4.47
C LYS A 192 5.28 -5.19 4.38
N ALA A 193 5.51 -4.66 3.16
CA ALA A 193 6.38 -3.50 2.97
C ALA A 193 5.88 -2.29 3.79
N ILE A 194 4.58 -2.02 3.74
CA ILE A 194 3.95 -0.95 4.52
C ILE A 194 4.07 -1.18 6.02
N ALA A 195 3.92 -2.41 6.50
CA ALA A 195 4.13 -2.71 7.92
C ALA A 195 5.56 -2.34 8.37
N LYS A 196 6.57 -2.55 7.52
CA LYS A 196 7.96 -2.13 7.81
C LYS A 196 8.13 -0.61 7.82
N LEU A 197 7.40 0.11 6.98
CA LEU A 197 7.38 1.57 7.02
C LEU A 197 6.71 2.10 8.29
N TYR A 198 5.66 1.43 8.81
CA TYR A 198 5.11 1.74 10.15
C TYR A 198 6.15 1.52 11.26
N GLU A 199 6.92 0.41 11.19
CA GLU A 199 7.99 0.13 12.16
C GLU A 199 9.06 1.25 12.13
N LEU A 200 9.50 1.67 10.92
CA LEU A 200 10.47 2.76 10.77
C LEU A 200 9.94 4.11 11.26
N THR A 201 8.66 4.41 10.98
CA THR A 201 8.00 5.62 11.52
C THR A 201 8.03 5.64 13.04
N ASN A 202 7.75 4.49 13.67
CA ASN A 202 7.79 4.36 15.13
C ASN A 202 9.22 4.49 15.67
N ALA A 203 10.20 3.93 14.96
CA ALA A 203 11.62 4.06 15.34
C ALA A 203 12.07 5.52 15.27
N LEU A 204 11.79 6.23 14.17
CA LEU A 204 12.09 7.66 14.02
C LEU A 204 11.48 8.52 15.13
N GLN A 205 10.20 8.31 15.43
CA GLN A 205 9.48 9.09 16.43
C GLN A 205 10.04 8.90 17.84
N LYS A 206 10.47 7.69 18.19
CA LYS A 206 10.98 7.35 19.52
C LYS A 206 12.47 7.58 19.68
N SER A 207 13.21 7.65 18.59
CA SER A 207 14.67 7.74 18.60
C SER A 207 15.14 9.09 19.19
N LYS A 208 16.19 9.00 19.97
CA LYS A 208 16.98 10.15 20.44
C LYS A 208 18.25 10.38 19.60
N ALA A 209 18.29 9.82 18.41
CA ALA A 209 19.39 10.02 17.46
C ALA A 209 19.50 11.50 17.05
N SER A 210 20.67 11.87 16.50
CA SER A 210 20.93 13.22 16.00
C SER A 210 19.95 13.62 14.90
N THR A 211 19.75 14.92 14.73
CA THR A 211 18.96 15.48 13.62
C THR A 211 19.51 14.99 12.27
N GLN A 212 20.83 14.87 12.13
CA GLN A 212 21.46 14.38 10.90
C GLN A 212 21.05 12.93 10.60
N ALA A 213 21.10 12.02 11.57
CA ALA A 213 20.72 10.63 11.39
C ALA A 213 19.22 10.48 11.11
N LYS A 214 18.37 11.24 11.83
CA LYS A 214 16.92 11.27 11.57
C LYS A 214 16.60 11.79 10.17
N ARG A 215 17.25 12.87 9.74
CA ARG A 215 17.10 13.44 8.39
C ARG A 215 17.50 12.44 7.31
N ALA A 216 18.66 11.81 7.44
CA ALA A 216 19.13 10.78 6.50
C ALA A 216 18.11 9.61 6.42
N THR A 217 17.63 9.13 7.56
CA THR A 217 16.64 8.04 7.61
C THR A 217 15.30 8.47 7.00
N MET A 218 14.85 9.71 7.24
CA MET A 218 13.58 10.19 6.68
C MET A 218 13.67 10.42 5.17
N LEU A 219 14.80 10.83 4.61
CA LEU A 219 15.04 10.90 3.17
C LEU A 219 14.94 9.51 2.53
N VAL A 220 15.57 8.50 3.14
CA VAL A 220 15.41 7.10 2.70
C VAL A 220 13.96 6.66 2.79
N MET A 221 13.27 6.99 3.88
CA MET A 221 11.85 6.66 4.04
C MET A 221 11.00 7.29 2.94
N ALA A 222 11.25 8.54 2.54
CA ALA A 222 10.56 9.18 1.43
C ALA A 222 10.77 8.41 0.10
N GLN A 223 12.00 7.96 -0.19
CA GLN A 223 12.27 7.14 -1.37
C GLN A 223 11.49 5.82 -1.33
N LEU A 224 11.46 5.12 -0.18
CA LEU A 224 10.73 3.86 -0.02
C LEU A 224 9.21 4.03 -0.11
N MET A 225 8.69 5.16 0.34
CA MET A 225 7.25 5.48 0.30
C MET A 225 6.77 5.97 -1.07
N GLN A 226 7.67 6.51 -1.90
CA GLN A 226 7.33 7.15 -3.17
C GLN A 226 6.41 6.31 -4.08
N PRO A 227 6.62 5.01 -4.29
CA PRO A 227 5.74 4.23 -5.15
C PRO A 227 4.29 4.12 -4.62
N MET A 228 4.08 4.31 -3.33
CA MET A 228 2.80 4.15 -2.63
C MET A 228 2.09 5.49 -2.43
N VAL A 229 2.81 6.49 -1.94
CA VAL A 229 2.30 7.82 -1.56
C VAL A 229 3.17 8.93 -2.15
N PRO A 230 3.11 9.12 -3.49
CA PRO A 230 4.04 9.98 -4.21
C PRO A 230 3.98 11.44 -3.78
N HIS A 231 2.81 11.98 -3.46
CA HIS A 231 2.70 13.40 -3.10
C HIS A 231 3.36 13.71 -1.75
N LEU A 232 3.06 12.90 -0.73
CA LEU A 232 3.71 13.04 0.58
C LEU A 232 5.22 12.82 0.49
N ALA A 233 5.64 11.83 -0.29
CA ALA A 233 7.05 11.50 -0.44
C ALA A 233 7.85 12.65 -1.09
N GLU A 234 7.32 13.28 -2.15
CA GLU A 234 7.95 14.44 -2.80
C GLU A 234 8.05 15.63 -1.85
N GLU A 235 6.97 15.94 -1.11
CA GLU A 235 6.96 17.06 -0.16
C GLU A 235 7.97 16.84 0.98
N VAL A 236 7.99 15.64 1.58
CA VAL A 236 8.97 15.28 2.62
C VAL A 236 10.40 15.34 2.09
N TRP A 237 10.63 14.85 0.86
CA TRP A 237 11.92 14.90 0.20
C TRP A 237 12.40 16.34 0.02
N ALA A 238 11.56 17.21 -0.53
CA ALA A 238 11.87 18.62 -0.73
C ALA A 238 12.10 19.35 0.60
N MET A 239 11.23 19.16 1.58
CA MET A 239 11.31 19.74 2.94
C MET A 239 12.66 19.44 3.61
N LEU A 240 13.17 18.24 3.42
CA LEU A 240 14.43 17.78 3.98
C LEU A 240 15.64 18.09 3.08
N GLY A 241 15.47 18.84 1.99
CA GLY A 241 16.53 19.27 1.10
C GLY A 241 17.08 18.17 0.19
N GLY A 242 16.23 17.21 -0.17
CA GLY A 242 16.52 16.25 -1.24
C GLY A 242 16.70 16.97 -2.57
N GLN A 243 17.60 16.45 -3.43
CA GLN A 243 17.90 17.06 -4.72
C GLN A 243 17.01 16.49 -5.83
N GLY A 244 16.41 17.36 -6.65
CA GLY A 244 15.48 16.97 -7.70
C GLY A 244 14.18 16.33 -7.14
N LEU A 245 13.53 15.52 -7.96
CA LEU A 245 12.33 14.79 -7.54
C LEU A 245 12.73 13.45 -6.91
N VAL A 246 12.03 13.04 -5.85
CA VAL A 246 12.27 11.71 -5.23
C VAL A 246 11.99 10.57 -6.21
N THR A 247 11.03 10.75 -7.11
CA THR A 247 10.73 9.76 -8.15
C THR A 247 11.89 9.51 -9.12
N SER A 248 12.81 10.47 -9.26
CA SER A 248 14.01 10.35 -10.09
C SER A 248 15.26 9.94 -9.31
N ALA A 249 15.16 9.86 -7.99
CA ALA A 249 16.26 9.43 -7.13
C ALA A 249 16.50 7.92 -7.27
N ALA A 250 17.75 7.51 -7.16
CA ALA A 250 18.10 6.09 -7.18
C ALA A 250 17.45 5.37 -5.98
N TRP A 251 16.95 4.14 -6.22
CA TRP A 251 16.40 3.31 -5.14
C TRP A 251 17.47 3.08 -4.04
N PRO A 252 17.13 3.25 -2.76
CA PRO A 252 18.11 3.17 -1.69
C PRO A 252 18.65 1.75 -1.53
N LYS A 253 19.96 1.65 -1.24
CA LYS A 253 20.64 0.38 -0.99
C LYS A 253 21.05 0.31 0.47
N ALA A 254 20.77 -0.83 1.10
CA ALA A 254 21.23 -1.07 2.46
C ALA A 254 22.75 -1.31 2.50
N ASP A 255 23.40 -0.72 3.48
CA ASP A 255 24.80 -1.07 3.79
C ASP A 255 24.84 -2.46 4.45
N PRO A 256 25.50 -3.46 3.83
CA PRO A 256 25.56 -4.81 4.37
C PRO A 256 26.17 -4.89 5.78
N THR A 257 27.05 -3.96 6.15
CA THR A 257 27.68 -3.94 7.48
C THR A 257 26.67 -3.63 8.59
N LEU A 258 25.60 -2.88 8.27
CA LEU A 258 24.53 -2.56 9.21
C LEU A 258 23.50 -3.69 9.37
N LEU A 259 23.54 -4.70 8.50
CA LEU A 259 22.64 -5.85 8.53
C LEU A 259 23.18 -6.99 9.40
N VAL A 260 24.45 -6.97 9.73
CA VAL A 260 25.06 -7.98 10.62
C VAL A 260 24.48 -7.80 12.02
N ALA A 261 23.85 -8.85 12.54
CA ALA A 261 23.34 -8.87 13.90
C ALA A 261 24.42 -9.40 14.82
N ASP A 262 24.87 -8.59 15.77
CA ASP A 262 25.82 -9.02 16.83
C ASP A 262 25.14 -9.94 17.85
N THR A 263 23.79 -10.01 17.83
CA THR A 263 22.99 -10.77 18.78
C THR A 263 21.74 -11.35 18.11
N VAL A 264 21.34 -12.54 18.52
CA VAL A 264 20.10 -13.18 18.13
C VAL A 264 19.17 -13.25 19.33
N VAL A 265 17.92 -12.76 19.16
CA VAL A 265 16.88 -12.86 20.19
C VAL A 265 16.10 -14.16 19.96
N LEU A 266 16.22 -15.09 20.89
CA LEU A 266 15.50 -16.36 20.86
C LEU A 266 14.26 -16.28 21.77
N PRO A 267 13.03 -16.43 21.23
CA PRO A 267 11.83 -16.49 22.05
C PRO A 267 11.74 -17.84 22.77
N ILE A 268 11.60 -17.80 24.10
CA ILE A 268 11.36 -18.99 24.91
C ILE A 268 9.86 -19.25 24.99
N GLN A 269 9.43 -20.41 24.54
CA GLN A 269 8.04 -20.83 24.58
C GLN A 269 7.85 -22.01 25.54
N ILE A 270 6.79 -21.96 26.34
CA ILE A 270 6.32 -23.06 27.18
C ILE A 270 4.88 -23.37 26.77
N ASN A 271 4.64 -24.60 26.35
CA ASN A 271 3.33 -25.05 25.85
C ASN A 271 2.77 -24.14 24.71
N GLY A 272 3.62 -23.75 23.76
CA GLY A 272 3.27 -22.91 22.61
C GLY A 272 3.02 -21.42 22.94
N LYS A 273 3.15 -21.01 24.19
CA LYS A 273 3.03 -19.60 24.61
C LYS A 273 4.41 -19.01 24.89
N ARG A 274 4.70 -17.86 24.25
CA ARG A 274 5.92 -17.08 24.51
C ARG A 274 5.94 -16.64 25.98
N ARG A 275 7.01 -16.94 26.72
CA ARG A 275 7.16 -16.64 28.14
C ARG A 275 8.33 -15.71 28.45
N ALA A 276 9.39 -15.78 27.66
CA ALA A 276 10.58 -14.97 27.83
C ALA A 276 11.32 -14.82 26.50
N GLU A 277 12.36 -14.02 26.52
CA GLU A 277 13.34 -13.88 25.45
C GLU A 277 14.73 -14.00 26.03
N ILE A 278 15.64 -14.62 25.30
CA ILE A 278 17.06 -14.64 25.59
C ILE A 278 17.82 -14.05 24.40
N THR A 279 18.74 -13.16 24.71
CA THR A 279 19.63 -12.57 23.71
C THR A 279 20.96 -13.32 23.76
N VAL A 280 21.40 -13.87 22.65
CA VAL A 280 22.65 -14.61 22.50
C VAL A 280 23.51 -14.01 21.40
#